data_27ffb0b5ed0410ceab93269449d70a1b
#
_entry.id   27ffb0b5ed0410ceab93269449d70a1b
#
_cell.length_a   1.000
_cell.length_b   1.000
_cell.length_c   1.000
_cell.angle_alpha   90.00
_cell.angle_beta   90.00
_cell.angle_gamma   90.00
#
_symmetry.space_group_name_H-M   'P 1'
#
loop_
_entity.id
_entity.type
_entity.pdbx_description
1 polymer ?
#
loop_
_entity_poly.entity_id
_entity_poly.type
_entity_poly.pdbx_seq_one_letter_code
_entity_poly.pdbx_strand_id
1 'polypeptide(L)'
;MINKGVIAAVGYVETHLDQKIDLEVVADAVHYSKYHLHRMFHKTVGFTMHDYIQRRRLTEAAKLLVFSDQPILSVALLAGYESQQAFTSIFTAMYKQSPNQYRENEKFYPLQLKFEWEGSYPMLYAKEGVKWDIAFATEEDIPAWMKLVRMVADGFPHLYEDEYAAVLRNKIKEGQALILKDGSLAIGIMLFSRENGSIDFLGTHPLYRSKGIPRAFLEKVMEELLKGKEISITTYREGDKADTGHRKEIMELGFAEAELLMEFGYPTQRFTLRKEDLNDG
;
A
#
# COMPACT_ATOMS: atom_id res chain seq x y z
N MET A 1 8.60 14.82 -14.45
CA MET A 1 8.85 13.83 -15.53
C MET A 1 8.51 12.47 -14.94
N ILE A 2 7.55 11.75 -15.54
CA ILE A 2 7.25 10.37 -15.13
C ILE A 2 8.57 9.61 -15.16
N ASN A 3 8.83 8.86 -14.10
CA ASN A 3 10.07 8.14 -14.01
C ASN A 3 10.02 6.87 -14.89
N LYS A 4 10.24 7.07 -16.21
CA LYS A 4 10.23 5.98 -17.18
C LYS A 4 11.13 4.83 -16.75
N GLY A 5 12.21 5.13 -16.03
CA GLY A 5 13.12 4.13 -15.47
C GLY A 5 12.46 3.24 -14.41
N VAL A 6 11.61 3.79 -13.53
CA VAL A 6 10.87 2.99 -12.54
C VAL A 6 9.83 2.10 -13.21
N ILE A 7 9.09 2.63 -14.19
CA ILE A 7 8.11 1.85 -14.95
C ILE A 7 8.79 0.69 -15.70
N ALA A 8 9.90 0.97 -16.37
CA ALA A 8 10.69 -0.07 -17.05
C ALA A 8 11.24 -1.11 -16.08
N ALA A 9 11.75 -0.67 -14.91
CA ALA A 9 12.27 -1.56 -13.88
C ALA A 9 11.19 -2.48 -13.32
N VAL A 10 10.01 -1.95 -13.00
CA VAL A 10 8.85 -2.77 -12.58
C VAL A 10 8.46 -3.75 -13.69
N GLY A 11 8.37 -3.30 -14.95
CA GLY A 11 8.07 -4.17 -16.08
C GLY A 11 9.07 -5.32 -16.21
N TYR A 12 10.36 -5.03 -16.08
CA TYR A 12 11.41 -6.04 -16.12
C TYR A 12 11.27 -7.06 -14.96
N VAL A 13 11.10 -6.56 -13.74
CA VAL A 13 10.90 -7.42 -12.55
C VAL A 13 9.72 -8.37 -12.76
N GLU A 14 8.58 -7.86 -13.22
CA GLU A 14 7.36 -8.66 -13.39
C GLU A 14 7.49 -9.79 -14.43
N THR A 15 8.36 -9.61 -15.42
CA THR A 15 8.61 -10.64 -16.45
C THR A 15 9.73 -11.62 -16.07
N HIS A 16 10.42 -11.41 -14.93
CA HIS A 16 11.57 -12.23 -14.50
C HIS A 16 11.50 -12.63 -13.01
N LEU A 17 10.28 -12.65 -12.41
CA LEU A 17 10.11 -12.99 -10.99
C LEU A 17 10.60 -14.40 -10.62
N ASP A 18 10.57 -15.32 -11.58
CA ASP A 18 11.04 -16.70 -11.46
C ASP A 18 12.56 -16.86 -11.56
N GLN A 19 13.28 -15.79 -11.93
CA GLN A 19 14.72 -15.81 -12.15
C GLN A 19 15.46 -15.14 -10.97
N LYS A 20 16.74 -15.42 -10.84
CA LYS A 20 17.58 -14.74 -9.86
C LYS A 20 17.85 -13.31 -10.32
N ILE A 21 17.05 -12.37 -9.83
CA ILE A 21 17.16 -10.94 -10.10
C ILE A 21 17.47 -10.15 -8.83
N ASP A 22 18.28 -9.11 -8.98
CA ASP A 22 18.57 -8.13 -7.95
C ASP A 22 18.60 -6.71 -8.56
N LEU A 23 18.89 -5.72 -7.73
CA LEU A 23 18.93 -4.32 -8.18
C LEU A 23 19.95 -4.08 -9.31
N GLU A 24 21.06 -4.79 -9.34
CA GLU A 24 22.12 -4.61 -10.34
C GLU A 24 21.66 -5.14 -11.70
N VAL A 25 21.13 -6.36 -11.72
CA VAL A 25 20.55 -6.96 -12.93
C VAL A 25 19.44 -6.08 -13.53
N VAL A 26 18.55 -5.57 -12.67
CA VAL A 26 17.47 -4.69 -13.15
C VAL A 26 18.02 -3.35 -13.66
N ALA A 27 19.01 -2.76 -12.97
CA ALA A 27 19.60 -1.49 -13.36
C ALA A 27 20.28 -1.57 -14.75
N ASP A 28 21.02 -2.64 -14.99
CA ASP A 28 21.65 -2.91 -16.28
C ASP A 28 20.62 -3.10 -17.40
N ALA A 29 19.57 -3.88 -17.13
CA ALA A 29 18.51 -4.14 -18.09
C ALA A 29 17.75 -2.87 -18.52
N VAL A 30 17.62 -1.88 -17.62
CA VAL A 30 16.92 -0.60 -17.92
C VAL A 30 17.90 0.55 -18.22
N HIS A 31 19.19 0.28 -18.34
CA HIS A 31 20.24 1.24 -18.69
C HIS A 31 20.38 2.41 -17.70
N TYR A 32 20.26 2.13 -16.40
CA TYR A 32 20.51 3.08 -15.32
C TYR A 32 21.65 2.61 -14.42
N SER A 33 22.32 3.55 -13.75
CA SER A 33 23.24 3.15 -12.69
C SER A 33 22.45 2.63 -11.48
N LYS A 34 22.98 1.62 -10.79
CA LYS A 34 22.41 0.99 -9.60
C LYS A 34 21.95 2.01 -8.54
N TYR A 35 22.81 2.98 -8.23
CA TYR A 35 22.50 4.03 -7.24
C TYR A 35 21.41 4.98 -7.68
N HIS A 36 21.36 5.31 -8.97
CA HIS A 36 20.32 6.18 -9.50
C HIS A 36 18.96 5.47 -9.51
N LEU A 37 18.94 4.22 -9.99
CA LEU A 37 17.71 3.41 -9.98
C LEU A 37 17.19 3.18 -8.55
N HIS A 38 18.08 2.86 -7.60
CA HIS A 38 17.71 2.68 -6.19
C HIS A 38 16.97 3.91 -5.63
N ARG A 39 17.56 5.10 -5.79
CA ARG A 39 16.97 6.35 -5.30
C ARG A 39 15.64 6.68 -5.98
N MET A 40 15.60 6.50 -7.30
CA MET A 40 14.37 6.74 -8.07
C MET A 40 13.25 5.79 -7.64
N PHE A 41 13.57 4.51 -7.54
CA PHE A 41 12.61 3.47 -7.16
C PHE A 41 12.08 3.73 -5.75
N HIS A 42 12.95 3.88 -4.76
CA HIS A 42 12.57 4.15 -3.38
C HIS A 42 11.72 5.44 -3.26
N LYS A 43 12.10 6.52 -3.94
CA LYS A 43 11.33 7.77 -3.92
C LYS A 43 9.92 7.61 -4.54
N THR A 44 9.78 6.74 -5.54
CA THR A 44 8.51 6.54 -6.25
C THR A 44 7.62 5.50 -5.58
N VAL A 45 8.22 4.37 -5.18
CA VAL A 45 7.50 3.20 -4.65
C VAL A 45 7.37 3.25 -3.13
N GLY A 46 8.31 3.92 -2.43
CA GLY A 46 8.31 4.09 -0.98
C GLY A 46 9.14 3.04 -0.24
N PHE A 47 9.57 1.96 -0.89
CA PHE A 47 10.42 0.91 -0.34
C PHE A 47 11.45 0.43 -1.37
N THR A 48 12.34 -0.48 -0.98
CA THR A 48 13.45 -0.89 -1.86
C THR A 48 12.97 -1.80 -2.98
N MET A 49 13.75 -1.90 -4.07
CA MET A 49 13.49 -2.86 -5.15
C MET A 49 13.58 -4.31 -4.65
N HIS A 50 14.48 -4.58 -3.70
CA HIS A 50 14.59 -5.89 -3.07
C HIS A 50 13.27 -6.27 -2.37
N ASP A 51 12.69 -5.35 -1.59
CA ASP A 51 11.41 -5.56 -0.91
C ASP A 51 10.27 -5.76 -1.91
N TYR A 52 10.27 -5.00 -3.02
CA TYR A 52 9.29 -5.19 -4.09
C TYR A 52 9.35 -6.60 -4.69
N ILE A 53 10.54 -7.05 -5.09
CA ILE A 53 10.75 -8.39 -5.65
C ILE A 53 10.31 -9.46 -4.64
N GLN A 54 10.73 -9.33 -3.39
CA GLN A 54 10.39 -10.28 -2.33
C GLN A 54 8.87 -10.36 -2.11
N ARG A 55 8.20 -9.21 -1.98
CA ARG A 55 6.75 -9.15 -1.78
C ARG A 55 5.98 -9.71 -2.96
N ARG A 56 6.41 -9.43 -4.19
CA ARG A 56 5.82 -10.00 -5.40
C ARG A 56 5.95 -11.52 -5.45
N ARG A 57 7.14 -12.05 -5.17
CA ARG A 57 7.39 -13.50 -5.09
C ARG A 57 6.55 -14.18 -4.02
N LEU A 58 6.47 -13.58 -2.84
CA LEU A 58 5.63 -14.12 -1.76
C LEU A 58 4.14 -14.05 -2.10
N THR A 59 3.69 -13.03 -2.83
CA THR A 59 2.32 -12.94 -3.33
C THR A 59 2.00 -14.06 -4.32
N GLU A 60 2.89 -14.32 -5.28
CA GLU A 60 2.70 -15.43 -6.24
C GLU A 60 2.76 -16.80 -5.53
N ALA A 61 3.67 -16.97 -4.55
CA ALA A 61 3.69 -18.16 -3.70
C ALA A 61 2.39 -18.35 -2.92
N ALA A 62 1.84 -17.29 -2.35
CA ALA A 62 0.57 -17.31 -1.63
C ALA A 62 -0.60 -17.75 -2.53
N LYS A 63 -0.62 -17.31 -3.80
CA LYS A 63 -1.59 -17.81 -4.80
C LYS A 63 -1.45 -19.32 -5.00
N LEU A 64 -0.22 -19.82 -5.20
CA LEU A 64 0.03 -21.25 -5.37
C LEU A 64 -0.38 -22.06 -4.15
N LEU A 65 -0.19 -21.53 -2.94
CA LEU A 65 -0.61 -22.20 -1.71
C LEU A 65 -2.13 -22.37 -1.64
N VAL A 66 -2.90 -21.37 -2.05
CA VAL A 66 -4.37 -21.40 -1.95
C VAL A 66 -5.02 -22.10 -3.16
N PHE A 67 -4.49 -21.90 -4.36
CA PHE A 67 -5.15 -22.33 -5.60
C PHE A 67 -4.49 -23.55 -6.26
N SER A 68 -3.52 -24.21 -5.58
CA SER A 68 -2.92 -25.46 -6.08
C SER A 68 -2.50 -26.37 -4.96
N ASP A 69 -2.38 -27.69 -5.28
CA ASP A 69 -1.91 -28.73 -4.35
C ASP A 69 -0.39 -28.93 -4.39
N GLN A 70 0.39 -27.97 -4.94
CA GLN A 70 1.83 -28.11 -5.05
C GLN A 70 2.48 -28.26 -3.67
N PRO A 71 3.49 -29.17 -3.50
CA PRO A 71 4.24 -29.27 -2.26
C PRO A 71 4.85 -27.94 -1.85
N ILE A 72 4.91 -27.64 -0.54
CA ILE A 72 5.49 -26.40 -0.02
C ILE A 72 6.92 -26.16 -0.52
N LEU A 73 7.71 -27.23 -0.62
CA LEU A 73 9.07 -27.14 -1.18
C LEU A 73 9.06 -26.68 -2.65
N SER A 74 8.14 -27.19 -3.47
CA SER A 74 8.01 -26.76 -4.87
C SER A 74 7.62 -25.29 -4.97
N VAL A 75 6.66 -24.84 -4.15
CA VAL A 75 6.28 -23.43 -4.05
C VAL A 75 7.45 -22.55 -3.61
N ALA A 76 8.24 -23.01 -2.63
CA ALA A 76 9.43 -22.30 -2.16
C ALA A 76 10.45 -22.08 -3.28
N LEU A 77 10.75 -23.14 -4.05
CA LEU A 77 11.69 -23.09 -5.17
C LEU A 77 11.20 -22.16 -6.29
N LEU A 78 9.91 -22.23 -6.65
CA LEU A 78 9.29 -21.33 -7.63
C LEU A 78 9.31 -19.85 -7.17
N ALA A 79 9.22 -19.61 -5.87
CA ALA A 79 9.35 -18.28 -5.28
C ALA A 79 10.83 -17.82 -5.16
N GLY A 80 11.78 -18.60 -5.68
CA GLY A 80 13.20 -18.24 -5.73
C GLY A 80 13.97 -18.45 -4.41
N TYR A 81 13.45 -19.30 -3.49
CA TYR A 81 14.13 -19.66 -2.25
C TYR A 81 14.91 -20.96 -2.41
N GLU A 82 16.09 -21.05 -1.81
CA GLU A 82 16.96 -22.22 -1.89
C GLU A 82 16.51 -23.39 -0.98
N SER A 83 15.63 -23.12 -0.03
CA SER A 83 15.08 -24.14 0.87
C SER A 83 13.69 -23.80 1.37
N GLN A 84 12.94 -24.84 1.76
CA GLN A 84 11.64 -24.69 2.40
C GLN A 84 11.73 -23.94 3.73
N GLN A 85 12.82 -24.11 4.49
CA GLN A 85 13.01 -23.43 5.77
C GLN A 85 13.15 -21.92 5.58
N ALA A 86 13.99 -21.48 4.64
CA ALA A 86 14.18 -20.06 4.32
C ALA A 86 12.85 -19.42 3.87
N PHE A 87 12.12 -20.11 2.98
CA PHE A 87 10.78 -19.68 2.54
C PHE A 87 9.81 -19.58 3.72
N THR A 88 9.67 -20.63 4.53
CA THR A 88 8.75 -20.67 5.66
C THR A 88 9.03 -19.54 6.66
N SER A 89 10.30 -19.27 6.96
CA SER A 89 10.70 -18.21 7.87
C SER A 89 10.24 -16.84 7.38
N ILE A 90 10.54 -16.49 6.13
CA ILE A 90 10.16 -15.16 5.60
C ILE A 90 8.65 -15.06 5.34
N PHE A 91 8.03 -16.12 4.85
CA PHE A 91 6.59 -16.17 4.63
C PHE A 91 5.84 -15.92 5.94
N THR A 92 6.23 -16.63 7.03
CA THR A 92 5.62 -16.45 8.36
C THR A 92 5.86 -15.05 8.92
N ALA A 93 7.06 -14.49 8.71
CA ALA A 93 7.36 -13.13 9.14
C ALA A 93 6.48 -12.08 8.45
N MET A 94 6.09 -12.31 7.19
CA MET A 94 5.29 -11.39 6.38
C MET A 94 3.78 -11.59 6.53
N TYR A 95 3.31 -12.86 6.51
CA TYR A 95 1.89 -13.20 6.55
C TYR A 95 1.36 -13.51 7.96
N LYS A 96 2.24 -13.59 8.98
CA LYS A 96 1.93 -14.00 10.37
C LYS A 96 1.33 -15.41 10.49
N GLN A 97 1.43 -16.19 9.43
CA GLN A 97 0.97 -17.58 9.33
C GLN A 97 2.01 -18.41 8.60
N SER A 98 2.19 -19.67 8.99
CA SER A 98 3.02 -20.58 8.22
C SER A 98 2.39 -20.88 6.85
N PRO A 99 3.18 -21.30 5.84
CA PRO A 99 2.63 -21.70 4.53
C PRO A 99 1.52 -22.75 4.61
N ASN A 100 1.64 -23.73 5.53
CA ASN A 100 0.59 -24.73 5.74
C ASN A 100 -0.70 -24.10 6.30
N GLN A 101 -0.60 -23.29 7.35
CA GLN A 101 -1.75 -22.58 7.91
C GLN A 101 -2.43 -21.67 6.89
N TYR A 102 -1.63 -20.98 6.06
CA TYR A 102 -2.15 -20.12 5.00
C TYR A 102 -2.94 -20.92 3.95
N ARG A 103 -2.43 -22.09 3.56
CA ARG A 103 -3.12 -23.04 2.67
C ARG A 103 -4.45 -23.52 3.27
N GLU A 104 -4.41 -23.97 4.53
CA GLU A 104 -5.59 -24.49 5.23
C GLU A 104 -6.70 -23.45 5.42
N ASN A 105 -6.34 -22.18 5.53
CA ASN A 105 -7.28 -21.08 5.66
C ASN A 105 -7.99 -20.70 4.35
N GLU A 106 -7.48 -21.16 3.19
CA GLU A 106 -8.04 -20.93 1.84
C GLU A 106 -8.35 -19.45 1.52
N LYS A 107 -7.70 -18.52 2.22
CA LYS A 107 -7.93 -17.08 2.09
C LYS A 107 -6.71 -16.39 1.50
N PHE A 108 -6.80 -16.07 0.21
CA PHE A 108 -5.73 -15.34 -0.46
C PHE A 108 -5.83 -13.84 -0.21
N TYR A 109 -4.71 -13.22 0.16
CA TYR A 109 -4.49 -11.78 0.06
C TYR A 109 -3.04 -11.48 -0.36
N PRO A 110 -2.82 -10.43 -1.18
CA PRO A 110 -1.48 -10.11 -1.66
C PRO A 110 -0.69 -9.27 -0.66
N LEU A 111 0.63 -9.46 -0.58
CA LEU A 111 1.54 -8.48 0.05
C LEU A 111 1.81 -7.30 -0.87
N GLN A 112 1.84 -7.55 -2.17
CA GLN A 112 2.02 -6.55 -3.21
C GLN A 112 1.45 -7.06 -4.52
N LEU A 113 0.51 -6.33 -5.11
CA LEU A 113 0.10 -6.57 -6.48
C LEU A 113 1.08 -5.89 -7.46
N LYS A 114 1.07 -6.38 -8.69
CA LYS A 114 1.80 -5.73 -9.79
C LYS A 114 1.34 -4.30 -9.93
N PHE A 115 2.28 -3.35 -10.05
CA PHE A 115 1.93 -2.00 -10.42
C PHE A 115 1.51 -1.95 -11.89
N GLU A 116 0.27 -1.53 -12.13
CA GLU A 116 -0.27 -1.32 -13.47
C GLU A 116 -0.19 0.18 -13.80
N TRP A 117 0.78 0.52 -14.62
CA TRP A 117 0.98 1.87 -15.11
C TRP A 117 0.24 2.04 -16.43
N GLU A 118 -1.06 2.35 -16.39
CA GLU A 118 -1.86 2.59 -17.59
C GLU A 118 -1.94 4.08 -17.94
N GLY A 119 -1.62 4.39 -19.20
CA GLY A 119 -1.92 5.65 -19.85
C GLY A 119 -0.86 6.74 -19.74
N SER A 120 -1.12 7.84 -20.44
CA SER A 120 -0.40 9.10 -20.26
C SER A 120 -0.83 9.69 -18.94
N TYR A 121 0.04 9.63 -17.94
CA TYR A 121 -0.17 10.36 -16.69
C TYR A 121 -0.11 11.85 -17.02
N PRO A 122 -1.20 12.59 -16.81
CA PRO A 122 -1.12 14.04 -16.89
C PRO A 122 -0.04 14.45 -15.90
N MET A 123 0.98 15.11 -16.39
CA MET A 123 2.03 15.65 -15.53
C MET A 123 1.49 16.91 -14.88
N LEU A 124 0.76 16.77 -13.80
CA LEU A 124 0.69 17.86 -12.87
C LEU A 124 2.08 18.01 -12.26
N TYR A 125 2.84 18.97 -12.81
CA TYR A 125 3.89 19.61 -12.06
C TYR A 125 3.18 20.27 -10.89
N ALA A 126 3.06 19.57 -9.77
CA ALA A 126 2.71 20.19 -8.53
C ALA A 126 3.84 21.18 -8.24
N LYS A 127 3.62 22.45 -8.61
CA LYS A 127 4.38 23.56 -8.06
C LYS A 127 4.23 23.48 -6.55
N GLU A 128 5.27 23.79 -5.81
CA GLU A 128 5.16 23.95 -4.37
C GLU A 128 3.97 24.89 -4.09
N GLY A 129 3.09 24.50 -3.16
CA GLY A 129 1.90 25.29 -2.82
C GLY A 129 0.62 24.98 -3.62
N VAL A 130 0.53 23.86 -4.33
CA VAL A 130 -0.74 23.44 -4.95
C VAL A 130 -1.78 23.12 -3.87
N LYS A 131 -2.88 23.85 -3.88
CA LYS A 131 -4.06 23.50 -3.10
C LYS A 131 -4.74 22.30 -3.77
N TRP A 132 -4.79 21.18 -3.07
CA TRP A 132 -5.44 19.98 -3.54
C TRP A 132 -6.96 20.12 -3.48
N ASP A 133 -7.65 19.84 -4.58
CA ASP A 133 -9.11 19.82 -4.64
C ASP A 133 -9.62 18.42 -4.26
N ILE A 134 -9.72 18.17 -2.96
CA ILE A 134 -10.21 16.92 -2.40
C ILE A 134 -11.73 16.97 -2.35
N ALA A 135 -12.40 16.08 -3.07
CA ALA A 135 -13.84 15.99 -3.16
C ALA A 135 -14.40 14.77 -2.42
N PHE A 136 -15.69 14.76 -2.13
CA PHE A 136 -16.40 13.54 -1.79
C PHE A 136 -16.47 12.63 -3.00
N ALA A 137 -16.17 11.35 -2.80
CA ALA A 137 -16.27 10.36 -3.85
C ALA A 137 -17.75 10.08 -4.20
N THR A 138 -17.98 9.75 -5.47
CA THR A 138 -19.27 9.32 -6.01
C THR A 138 -19.22 7.87 -6.50
N GLU A 139 -20.36 7.28 -6.85
CA GLU A 139 -20.38 5.92 -7.41
C GLU A 139 -19.59 5.83 -8.75
N GLU A 140 -19.51 6.91 -9.50
CA GLU A 140 -18.73 7.00 -10.74
C GLU A 140 -17.22 6.90 -10.50
N ASP A 141 -16.76 7.21 -9.31
CA ASP A 141 -15.35 7.16 -8.93
C ASP A 141 -14.88 5.75 -8.54
N ILE A 142 -15.80 4.80 -8.31
CA ILE A 142 -15.47 3.44 -7.85
C ILE A 142 -14.43 2.75 -8.74
N PRO A 143 -14.51 2.77 -10.07
CA PRO A 143 -13.49 2.12 -10.90
C PRO A 143 -12.08 2.71 -10.70
N ALA A 144 -11.95 4.04 -10.65
CA ALA A 144 -10.67 4.72 -10.42
C ALA A 144 -10.17 4.48 -8.98
N TRP A 145 -11.07 4.47 -8.01
CA TRP A 145 -10.80 4.14 -6.61
C TRP A 145 -10.22 2.73 -6.46
N MET A 146 -10.92 1.71 -7.00
CA MET A 146 -10.47 0.31 -6.91
C MET A 146 -9.14 0.08 -7.60
N LYS A 147 -8.87 0.79 -8.69
CA LYS A 147 -7.57 0.75 -9.36
C LYS A 147 -6.46 1.26 -8.46
N LEU A 148 -6.69 2.35 -7.71
CA LEU A 148 -5.72 2.85 -6.75
C LEU A 148 -5.57 1.89 -5.56
N VAL A 149 -6.65 1.33 -5.03
CA VAL A 149 -6.62 0.32 -3.95
C VAL A 149 -5.70 -0.85 -4.31
N ARG A 150 -5.86 -1.44 -5.51
CA ARG A 150 -4.99 -2.55 -5.98
C ARG A 150 -3.51 -2.16 -6.01
N MET A 151 -3.21 -0.90 -6.25
CA MET A 151 -1.84 -0.39 -6.35
C MET A 151 -1.20 -0.12 -4.98
N VAL A 152 -1.99 0.25 -3.97
CA VAL A 152 -1.50 0.70 -2.67
C VAL A 152 -1.82 -0.25 -1.51
N ALA A 153 -2.73 -1.23 -1.72
CA ALA A 153 -2.99 -2.25 -0.72
C ALA A 153 -1.81 -3.21 -0.62
N ASP A 154 -1.20 -3.27 0.55
CA ASP A 154 0.00 -4.04 0.81
C ASP A 154 -0.14 -4.91 2.08
N GLY A 155 -0.52 -6.17 1.88
CA GLY A 155 -0.55 -7.14 2.97
C GLY A 155 -1.73 -7.02 3.93
N PHE A 156 -2.79 -6.31 3.56
CA PHE A 156 -3.97 -6.21 4.41
C PHE A 156 -4.83 -7.48 4.25
N PRO A 157 -4.99 -8.32 5.30
CA PRO A 157 -5.88 -9.46 5.25
C PRO A 157 -7.32 -9.01 5.05
N HIS A 158 -8.08 -9.76 4.24
CA HIS A 158 -9.50 -9.51 3.96
C HIS A 158 -9.84 -8.35 3.01
N LEU A 159 -8.90 -7.87 2.19
CA LEU A 159 -9.29 -7.01 1.07
C LEU A 159 -9.91 -7.87 -0.06
N TYR A 160 -11.11 -8.41 0.19
CA TYR A 160 -11.92 -9.00 -0.88
C TYR A 160 -12.54 -7.85 -1.66
N GLU A 161 -12.24 -7.76 -2.96
CA GLU A 161 -12.65 -6.62 -3.78
C GLU A 161 -14.17 -6.39 -3.76
N ASP A 162 -14.97 -7.45 -3.81
CA ASP A 162 -16.43 -7.35 -3.80
C ASP A 162 -16.95 -6.83 -2.44
N GLU A 163 -16.39 -7.32 -1.33
CA GLU A 163 -16.76 -6.87 0.01
C GLU A 163 -16.31 -5.43 0.23
N TYR A 164 -15.08 -5.10 -0.17
CA TYR A 164 -14.56 -3.74 -0.08
C TYR A 164 -15.38 -2.77 -0.93
N ALA A 165 -15.77 -3.15 -2.15
CA ALA A 165 -16.61 -2.32 -3.01
C ALA A 165 -17.99 -2.08 -2.39
N ALA A 166 -18.56 -3.06 -1.67
CA ALA A 166 -19.83 -2.89 -0.95
C ALA A 166 -19.66 -1.90 0.21
N VAL A 167 -18.60 -2.02 1.01
CA VAL A 167 -18.25 -1.06 2.08
C VAL A 167 -18.05 0.33 1.50
N LEU A 168 -17.28 0.45 0.40
CA LEU A 168 -17.04 1.73 -0.27
C LEU A 168 -18.34 2.41 -0.72
N ARG A 169 -19.29 1.68 -1.32
CA ARG A 169 -20.60 2.23 -1.70
C ARG A 169 -21.35 2.80 -0.50
N ASN A 170 -21.35 2.10 0.63
CA ASN A 170 -21.97 2.60 1.85
C ASN A 170 -21.27 3.86 2.36
N LYS A 171 -19.95 3.87 2.42
CA LYS A 171 -19.16 5.05 2.81
C LYS A 171 -19.37 6.25 1.89
N ILE A 172 -19.54 6.03 0.58
CA ILE A 172 -19.90 7.09 -0.39
C ILE A 172 -21.27 7.67 -0.05
N LYS A 173 -22.31 6.83 0.17
CA LYS A 173 -23.66 7.27 0.52
C LYS A 173 -23.71 8.08 1.81
N GLU A 174 -22.86 7.73 2.78
CA GLU A 174 -22.76 8.41 4.08
C GLU A 174 -21.87 9.67 4.04
N GLY A 175 -21.25 9.99 2.90
CA GLY A 175 -20.29 11.09 2.77
C GLY A 175 -19.04 10.89 3.63
N GLN A 176 -18.52 9.66 3.69
CA GLN A 176 -17.36 9.24 4.45
C GLN A 176 -16.23 8.69 3.55
N ALA A 177 -16.28 9.01 2.26
CA ALA A 177 -15.27 8.65 1.27
C ALA A 177 -14.79 9.93 0.56
N LEU A 178 -13.50 10.19 0.59
CA LEU A 178 -12.86 11.33 -0.07
C LEU A 178 -11.92 10.86 -1.17
N ILE A 179 -11.91 11.58 -2.28
CA ILE A 179 -11.05 11.29 -3.44
C ILE A 179 -10.34 12.55 -3.92
N LEU A 180 -9.11 12.37 -4.35
CA LEU A 180 -8.34 13.36 -5.09
C LEU A 180 -7.99 12.79 -6.44
N LYS A 181 -8.32 13.52 -7.52
CA LYS A 181 -8.08 13.08 -8.90
C LYS A 181 -7.14 14.00 -9.66
N ASP A 182 -6.37 13.42 -10.58
CA ASP A 182 -5.65 14.10 -11.64
C ASP A 182 -6.24 13.65 -12.98
N GLY A 183 -7.12 14.45 -13.57
CA GLY A 183 -7.98 14.01 -14.67
C GLY A 183 -8.91 12.87 -14.24
N SER A 184 -8.81 11.72 -14.91
CA SER A 184 -9.56 10.50 -14.55
C SER A 184 -8.84 9.59 -13.54
N LEU A 185 -7.58 9.91 -13.19
CA LEU A 185 -6.75 9.09 -12.31
C LEU A 185 -7.02 9.44 -10.84
N ALA A 186 -7.37 8.48 -10.01
CA ALA A 186 -7.36 8.66 -8.56
C ALA A 186 -5.90 8.69 -8.07
N ILE A 187 -5.49 9.80 -7.45
CA ILE A 187 -4.13 10.00 -6.92
C ILE A 187 -4.08 10.00 -5.39
N GLY A 188 -5.23 10.12 -4.75
CA GLY A 188 -5.41 10.01 -3.31
C GLY A 188 -6.83 9.57 -2.98
N ILE A 189 -6.98 8.72 -1.98
CA ILE A 189 -8.27 8.23 -1.47
C ILE A 189 -8.22 8.12 0.05
N MET A 190 -9.34 8.43 0.71
CA MET A 190 -9.49 8.25 2.15
C MET A 190 -10.90 7.79 2.49
N LEU A 191 -10.99 6.73 3.32
CA LEU A 191 -12.21 6.37 4.05
C LEU A 191 -12.07 6.79 5.50
N PHE A 192 -13.13 7.34 6.06
CA PHE A 192 -13.16 7.75 7.46
C PHE A 192 -14.52 7.46 8.09
N SER A 193 -14.59 7.51 9.42
CA SER A 193 -15.85 7.36 10.17
C SER A 193 -16.18 8.65 10.92
N ARG A 194 -17.40 9.16 10.70
CA ARG A 194 -17.94 10.28 11.46
C ARG A 194 -18.29 9.91 12.90
N GLU A 195 -18.54 8.65 13.16
CA GLU A 195 -18.98 8.16 14.47
C GLU A 195 -17.82 8.21 15.48
N ASN A 196 -16.71 7.55 15.16
CA ASN A 196 -15.59 7.33 16.08
C ASN A 196 -14.30 8.11 15.70
N GLY A 197 -14.29 8.88 14.60
CA GLY A 197 -13.11 9.63 14.16
C GLY A 197 -12.01 8.76 13.55
N SER A 198 -12.26 7.50 13.19
CA SER A 198 -11.26 6.65 12.57
C SER A 198 -11.02 7.02 11.10
N ILE A 199 -9.78 6.90 10.67
CA ILE A 199 -9.39 6.80 9.26
C ILE A 199 -9.28 5.31 8.96
N ASP A 200 -10.25 4.79 8.18
CA ASP A 200 -10.35 3.36 7.90
C ASP A 200 -9.46 2.95 6.72
N PHE A 201 -9.13 3.89 5.84
CA PHE A 201 -8.20 3.70 4.73
C PHE A 201 -7.62 5.04 4.26
N LEU A 202 -6.33 5.09 3.99
CA LEU A 202 -5.63 6.22 3.39
C LEU A 202 -4.65 5.70 2.34
N GLY A 203 -4.86 6.06 1.07
CA GLY A 203 -4.05 5.61 -0.04
C GLY A 203 -3.57 6.74 -0.92
N THR A 204 -2.29 6.76 -1.26
CA THR A 204 -1.68 7.73 -2.18
C THR A 204 -1.02 7.01 -3.34
N HIS A 205 -1.34 7.43 -4.55
CA HIS A 205 -0.74 6.87 -5.77
C HIS A 205 0.79 6.97 -5.73
N PRO A 206 1.54 5.88 -6.01
CA PRO A 206 2.99 5.83 -5.85
C PRO A 206 3.74 6.97 -6.55
N LEU A 207 3.31 7.36 -7.75
CA LEU A 207 3.94 8.47 -8.50
C LEU A 207 3.71 9.86 -7.88
N TYR A 208 2.79 9.97 -6.91
CA TYR A 208 2.44 11.23 -6.22
C TYR A 208 2.89 11.24 -4.76
N ARG A 209 3.65 10.24 -4.31
CA ARG A 209 4.25 10.23 -2.97
C ARG A 209 5.13 11.46 -2.75
N SER A 210 5.28 11.87 -1.52
CA SER A 210 6.00 13.10 -1.13
C SER A 210 5.43 14.41 -1.71
N LYS A 211 4.12 14.43 -2.07
CA LYS A 211 3.41 15.62 -2.53
C LYS A 211 2.47 16.22 -1.48
N GLY A 212 2.54 15.75 -0.24
CA GLY A 212 1.72 16.25 0.87
C GLY A 212 0.25 15.82 0.81
N ILE A 213 -0.12 14.86 -0.06
CA ILE A 213 -1.50 14.39 -0.22
C ILE A 213 -2.08 13.85 1.10
N PRO A 214 -1.41 12.97 1.87
CA PRO A 214 -1.93 12.50 3.15
C PRO A 214 -2.24 13.63 4.13
N ARG A 215 -1.34 14.61 4.24
CA ARG A 215 -1.53 15.78 5.09
C ARG A 215 -2.75 16.60 4.66
N ALA A 216 -2.94 16.85 3.36
CA ALA A 216 -4.08 17.60 2.84
C ALA A 216 -5.43 16.91 3.13
N PHE A 217 -5.50 15.59 3.03
CA PHE A 217 -6.68 14.82 3.44
C PHE A 217 -6.95 14.97 4.93
N LEU A 218 -5.91 14.86 5.75
CA LEU A 218 -6.00 14.96 7.19
C LEU A 218 -6.49 16.36 7.63
N GLU A 219 -5.92 17.42 7.07
CA GLU A 219 -6.33 18.80 7.30
C GLU A 219 -7.82 18.99 6.97
N LYS A 220 -8.27 18.52 5.79
CA LYS A 220 -9.67 18.59 5.40
C LYS A 220 -10.59 17.86 6.38
N VAL A 221 -10.23 16.67 6.80
CA VAL A 221 -11.05 15.88 7.74
C VAL A 221 -11.12 16.58 9.09
N MET A 222 -10.00 17.07 9.63
CA MET A 222 -9.93 17.69 10.95
C MET A 222 -10.59 19.08 11.00
N GLU A 223 -10.43 19.87 9.94
CA GLU A 223 -10.94 21.23 9.92
C GLU A 223 -12.41 21.33 9.52
N GLU A 224 -12.86 20.48 8.60
CA GLU A 224 -14.17 20.60 8.00
C GLU A 224 -15.16 19.53 8.49
N LEU A 225 -14.71 18.27 8.65
CA LEU A 225 -15.61 17.11 8.74
C LEU A 225 -15.72 16.50 10.15
N LEU A 226 -14.63 16.52 10.93
CA LEU A 226 -14.54 15.91 12.26
C LEU A 226 -14.06 16.93 13.32
N LYS A 227 -14.55 18.14 13.25
CA LYS A 227 -14.13 19.24 14.16
C LYS A 227 -14.20 18.84 15.62
N GLY A 228 -13.08 18.96 16.32
CA GLY A 228 -12.97 18.72 17.75
C GLY A 228 -12.96 17.25 18.17
N LYS A 229 -12.94 16.31 17.21
CA LYS A 229 -12.75 14.89 17.50
C LYS A 229 -11.28 14.52 17.48
N GLU A 230 -10.92 13.56 18.29
CA GLU A 230 -9.66 12.83 18.15
C GLU A 230 -9.74 11.97 16.89
N ILE A 231 -8.70 12.02 16.06
CA ILE A 231 -8.59 11.17 14.86
C ILE A 231 -7.77 9.95 15.23
N SER A 232 -8.17 8.80 14.76
CA SER A 232 -7.41 7.55 14.93
C SER A 232 -7.18 6.83 13.61
N ILE A 233 -6.07 6.11 13.53
CA ILE A 233 -5.73 5.22 12.43
C ILE A 233 -5.01 4.00 12.99
N THR A 234 -5.18 2.84 12.36
CA THR A 234 -4.43 1.63 12.71
C THR A 234 -3.43 1.29 11.63
N THR A 235 -2.25 0.82 12.04
CA THR A 235 -1.22 0.34 11.14
C THR A 235 -0.37 -0.75 11.81
N TYR A 236 0.75 -1.10 11.20
CA TYR A 236 1.67 -2.13 11.67
C TYR A 236 2.27 -1.81 13.04
N ARG A 237 2.60 -2.83 13.82
CA ARG A 237 3.40 -2.71 15.03
C ARG A 237 4.85 -2.41 14.71
N GLU A 238 5.58 -1.91 15.70
CA GLU A 238 7.02 -1.67 15.57
C GLU A 238 7.76 -2.96 15.19
N GLY A 239 8.70 -2.84 14.23
CA GLY A 239 9.51 -3.96 13.75
C GLY A 239 8.77 -4.98 12.87
N ASP A 240 7.53 -4.70 12.47
CA ASP A 240 6.80 -5.58 11.57
C ASP A 240 7.47 -5.64 10.19
N LYS A 241 7.78 -6.86 9.73
CA LYS A 241 8.44 -7.07 8.41
C LYS A 241 7.55 -6.71 7.22
N ALA A 242 6.24 -6.70 7.41
CA ALA A 242 5.29 -6.31 6.38
C ALA A 242 5.10 -4.79 6.28
N ASP A 243 5.57 -4.00 7.23
CA ASP A 243 5.51 -2.54 7.15
C ASP A 243 6.44 -2.01 6.04
N THR A 244 5.87 -1.25 5.10
CA THR A 244 6.60 -0.57 4.01
C THR A 244 6.93 0.88 4.33
N GLY A 245 6.78 1.28 5.61
CA GLY A 245 7.01 2.64 6.09
C GLY A 245 5.74 3.38 6.47
N HIS A 246 4.58 2.71 6.49
CA HIS A 246 3.30 3.31 6.91
C HIS A 246 3.35 3.84 8.34
N ARG A 247 3.92 3.06 9.26
CA ARG A 247 4.11 3.51 10.65
C ARG A 247 4.88 4.82 10.72
N LYS A 248 5.98 4.91 9.99
CA LYS A 248 6.80 6.13 9.93
C LYS A 248 6.03 7.30 9.34
N GLU A 249 5.30 7.09 8.24
CA GLU A 249 4.49 8.12 7.60
C GLU A 249 3.40 8.66 8.55
N ILE A 250 2.72 7.79 9.30
CA ILE A 250 1.70 8.16 10.28
C ILE A 250 2.31 9.00 11.41
N MET A 251 3.48 8.64 11.91
CA MET A 251 4.18 9.43 12.93
C MET A 251 4.66 10.78 12.39
N GLU A 252 5.14 10.85 11.14
CA GLU A 252 5.51 12.11 10.47
C GLU A 252 4.30 13.04 10.21
N LEU A 253 3.09 12.49 10.17
CA LEU A 253 1.84 13.25 10.13
C LEU A 253 1.43 13.81 11.50
N GLY A 254 2.12 13.45 12.59
CA GLY A 254 1.89 13.94 13.94
C GLY A 254 1.09 12.98 14.83
N PHE A 255 0.75 11.79 14.36
CA PHE A 255 0.05 10.81 15.20
C PHE A 255 0.97 10.25 16.29
N ALA A 256 0.42 10.10 17.49
CA ALA A 256 1.04 9.42 18.61
C ALA A 256 0.59 7.95 18.71
N GLU A 257 1.49 7.09 19.18
CA GLU A 257 1.19 5.68 19.41
C GLU A 257 0.15 5.51 20.52
N ALA A 258 -0.77 4.59 20.31
CA ALA A 258 -1.78 4.20 21.27
C ALA A 258 -1.76 2.66 21.48
N GLU A 259 -2.89 2.05 21.75
CA GLU A 259 -2.98 0.64 22.14
C GLU A 259 -2.62 -0.34 21.01
N LEU A 260 -2.12 -1.51 21.41
CA LEU A 260 -1.90 -2.66 20.55
C LEU A 260 -3.23 -3.39 20.32
N LEU A 261 -3.51 -3.74 19.09
CA LEU A 261 -4.76 -4.37 18.67
C LEU A 261 -4.51 -5.68 17.93
N MET A 262 -5.59 -6.43 17.72
CA MET A 262 -5.67 -7.54 16.77
C MET A 262 -6.85 -7.27 15.83
N GLU A 263 -6.58 -7.00 14.57
CA GLU A 263 -7.60 -6.74 13.57
C GLU A 263 -7.52 -7.80 12.47
N PHE A 264 -8.64 -8.44 12.18
CA PHE A 264 -8.72 -9.53 11.20
C PHE A 264 -7.69 -10.67 11.41
N GLY A 265 -7.30 -10.91 12.67
CA GLY A 265 -6.27 -11.89 13.01
C GLY A 265 -4.84 -11.41 12.79
N TYR A 266 -4.65 -10.14 12.42
CA TYR A 266 -3.34 -9.52 12.23
C TYR A 266 -3.00 -8.58 13.42
N PRO A 267 -1.75 -8.61 13.93
CA PRO A 267 -1.32 -7.72 15.00
C PRO A 267 -1.11 -6.30 14.49
N THR A 268 -1.95 -5.36 14.94
CA THR A 268 -1.90 -3.94 14.59
C THR A 268 -1.65 -3.05 15.81
N GLN A 269 -1.40 -1.77 15.57
CA GLN A 269 -1.33 -0.74 16.58
C GLN A 269 -2.17 0.45 16.17
N ARG A 270 -2.95 1.00 17.11
CA ARG A 270 -3.66 2.25 16.94
C ARG A 270 -2.72 3.43 17.14
N PHE A 271 -2.98 4.46 16.37
CA PHE A 271 -2.36 5.79 16.51
C PHE A 271 -3.46 6.83 16.62
N THR A 272 -3.24 7.87 17.40
CA THR A 272 -4.20 8.95 17.60
C THR A 272 -3.57 10.31 17.34
N LEU A 273 -4.39 11.26 16.89
CA LEU A 273 -4.01 12.64 16.61
C LEU A 273 -5.07 13.57 17.16
N ARG A 274 -4.66 14.54 17.98
CA ARG A 274 -5.50 15.63 18.47
C ARG A 274 -5.18 16.92 17.72
N LYS A 275 -6.15 17.82 17.64
CA LYS A 275 -5.97 19.09 16.95
C LYS A 275 -4.86 19.95 17.57
N GLU A 276 -4.60 19.79 18.87
CA GLU A 276 -3.56 20.52 19.60
C GLU A 276 -2.16 20.12 19.10
N ASP A 277 -1.99 18.87 18.66
CA ASP A 277 -0.71 18.29 18.25
C ASP A 277 -0.27 18.74 16.83
N LEU A 278 -1.18 19.31 16.02
CA LEU A 278 -0.88 19.78 14.65
C LEU A 278 -0.18 21.17 14.60
N ASN A 279 -0.24 21.95 15.67
CA ASN A 279 0.26 23.32 15.68
C ASN A 279 1.72 23.44 16.16
N ASP A 280 2.32 22.35 16.63
CA ASP A 280 3.68 22.32 17.20
C ASP A 280 4.74 21.72 16.24
N GLY A 281 4.45 21.56 14.94
CA GLY A 281 5.35 20.94 13.95
C GLY A 281 5.82 21.87 12.82
#